data_d1625d7acb82f55515eac3080bd1957d
#
_entry.id   d1625d7acb82f55515eac3080bd1957d
#
_cell.length_a   1.000
_cell.length_b   1.000
_cell.length_c   1.000
_cell.angle_alpha   90.00
_cell.angle_beta   90.00
_cell.angle_gamma   90.00
#
_symmetry.space_group_name_H-M   'P 1'
#
loop_
_entity.id
_entity.type
_entity.pdbx_description
1 polymer ?
#
loop_
_entity_poly.entity_id
_entity_poly.type
_entity_poly.pdbx_seq_one_letter_code
_entity_poly.pdbx_strand_id
1 'polypeptide(L)' 'MVLLTLEQVAKIYGFTDKHKAKRIIGAPRVSGEHRVMYYLGDVATDIVKRRIDIVR' A
#
# COMPACT_ATOMS: atom_id res chain seq x y z
N MET A 1 -14.07 -6.59 -5.43
CA MET A 1 -12.77 -6.23 -4.82
C MET A 1 -12.55 -4.75 -4.86
N VAL A 2 -11.99 -4.19 -3.80
CA VAL A 2 -11.72 -2.76 -3.72
C VAL A 2 -10.30 -2.49 -4.18
N LEU A 3 -10.17 -1.58 -5.16
CA LEU A 3 -8.88 -1.11 -5.65
C LEU A 3 -8.62 0.28 -5.07
N LEU A 4 -7.38 0.49 -4.64
CA LEU A 4 -6.93 1.76 -4.08
C LEU A 4 -5.85 2.38 -4.95
N THR A 5 -5.84 3.71 -5.05
CA THR A 5 -4.78 4.43 -5.74
C THR A 5 -3.54 4.50 -4.85
N LEU A 6 -2.38 4.78 -5.45
CA LEU A 6 -1.14 4.96 -4.70
C LEU A 6 -1.29 6.06 -3.64
N GLU A 7 -1.98 7.15 -3.97
CA GLU A 7 -2.20 8.24 -3.02
C GLU A 7 -3.01 7.80 -1.81
N GLN A 8 -4.07 7.01 -2.04
CA GLN A 8 -4.90 6.48 -0.96
C GLN A 8 -4.10 5.53 -0.07
N VAL A 9 -3.32 4.65 -0.67
CA VAL A 9 -2.49 3.70 0.07
C VAL A 9 -1.42 4.43 0.87
N ALA A 10 -0.78 5.43 0.29
CA ALA A 10 0.22 6.24 1.00
C ALA A 10 -0.37 6.88 2.25
N LYS A 11 -1.59 7.39 2.17
CA LYS A 11 -2.29 7.96 3.34
C LYS A 11 -2.55 6.91 4.42
N ILE A 12 -2.94 5.71 4.01
CA ILE A 12 -3.19 4.61 4.96
C ILE A 12 -1.91 4.26 5.70
N TYR A 13 -0.77 4.26 5.01
CA TYR A 13 0.53 3.99 5.63
C TYR A 13 1.11 5.18 6.40
N GLY A 14 0.53 6.36 6.23
CA GLY A 14 1.02 7.57 6.88
C GLY A 14 2.16 8.27 6.16
N PHE A 15 2.36 7.99 4.88
CA PHE A 15 3.39 8.66 4.08
C PHE A 15 2.84 9.92 3.42
N THR A 16 3.63 10.98 3.42
CA THR A 16 3.30 12.23 2.71
C THR A 16 3.78 12.22 1.26
N ASP A 17 4.85 11.48 0.98
CA ASP A 17 5.44 11.38 -0.36
C ASP A 17 5.03 10.06 -1.01
N LYS A 18 4.23 10.13 -2.06
CA LYS A 18 3.75 8.94 -2.77
C LYS A 18 4.87 8.17 -3.48
N HIS A 19 5.92 8.84 -3.91
CA HIS A 19 7.04 8.17 -4.56
C HIS A 19 7.86 7.34 -3.57
N LYS A 20 8.01 7.86 -2.36
CA LYS A 20 8.64 7.13 -1.28
C LYS A 20 7.78 5.95 -0.84
N ALA A 21 6.48 6.15 -0.72
CA ALA A 21 5.54 5.11 -0.37
C ALA A 21 5.59 3.94 -1.37
N LYS A 22 5.68 4.25 -2.65
CA LYS A 22 5.75 3.24 -3.71
C LYS A 22 6.92 2.27 -3.53
N ARG A 23 8.03 2.71 -2.96
CA ARG A 23 9.20 1.86 -2.70
C ARG A 23 9.01 0.97 -1.47
N ILE A 24 8.25 1.45 -0.49
CA ILE A 24 8.15 0.83 0.83
C ILE A 24 6.97 -0.12 0.91
N ILE A 25 5.89 0.17 0.20
CA ILE A 25 4.69 -0.66 0.22
C ILE A 25 5.02 -2.08 -0.27
N GLY A 26 4.77 -3.07 0.59
CA GLY A 26 5.03 -4.47 0.28
C GLY A 26 3.92 -5.17 -0.48
N ALA A 27 2.75 -4.56 -0.60
CA ALA A 27 1.63 -5.15 -1.33
C ALA A 27 1.91 -5.20 -2.83
N PRO A 28 1.45 -6.26 -3.53
CA PRO A 28 1.61 -6.35 -4.98
C PRO A 28 0.87 -5.22 -5.70
N ARG A 29 1.49 -4.70 -6.74
CA ARG A 29 0.87 -3.67 -7.58
C ARG A 29 -0.01 -4.30 -8.64
N VAL A 30 -1.15 -3.66 -8.90
CA VAL A 30 -2.02 -4.03 -10.00
C VAL A 30 -1.91 -2.94 -11.06
N SER A 31 -1.46 -3.30 -12.25
CA SER A 31 -1.31 -2.34 -13.34
C SER A 31 -2.66 -1.96 -13.91
N GLY A 32 -3.06 -0.70 -13.75
CA GLY A 32 -4.16 -0.11 -14.48
C GLY A 32 -3.67 0.52 -15.78
N GLU A 33 -4.57 1.09 -16.57
CA GLU A 33 -4.23 1.69 -17.86
C GLU A 33 -3.24 2.85 -17.73
N HIS A 34 -3.38 3.66 -16.68
CA HIS A 34 -2.55 4.84 -16.46
C HIS A 34 -2.08 5.01 -15.02
N ARG A 35 -2.45 4.08 -14.13
CA ARG A 35 -2.19 4.22 -12.69
C ARG A 35 -1.79 2.91 -12.08
N VAL A 36 -0.92 3.02 -11.09
CA VAL A 36 -0.62 1.90 -10.21
C VAL A 36 -1.72 1.82 -9.15
N MET A 37 -2.31 0.65 -9.02
CA MET A 37 -3.38 0.38 -8.07
C MET A 37 -2.98 -0.74 -7.12
N TYR A 38 -3.70 -0.86 -6.02
CA TYR A 38 -3.47 -1.90 -5.03
C TYR A 38 -4.81 -2.46 -4.57
N TYR A 39 -4.88 -3.76 -4.33
CA TYR A 39 -6.04 -4.35 -3.70
C TYR A 39 -6.04 -4.05 -2.20
N LEU A 40 -7.20 -3.67 -1.68
CA LEU A 40 -7.35 -3.38 -0.26
C LEU A 40 -6.92 -4.55 0.63
N GLY A 41 -7.29 -5.77 0.25
CA GLY A 41 -6.91 -6.98 1.00
C GLY A 41 -5.40 -7.16 1.11
N ASP A 42 -4.68 -6.91 0.02
CA ASP A 42 -3.22 -7.02 0.01
C ASP A 42 -2.57 -5.94 0.88
N VAL A 43 -3.12 -4.74 0.83
CA VAL A 43 -2.65 -3.63 1.67
C VAL A 43 -2.87 -3.95 3.15
N ALA A 44 -4.05 -4.42 3.49
CA ALA A 44 -4.36 -4.80 4.88
C ALA A 44 -3.41 -5.90 5.39
N THR A 45 -3.14 -6.90 4.57
CA THR A 45 -2.21 -7.99 4.92
C THR A 45 -0.81 -7.46 5.17
N ASP A 46 -0.32 -6.56 4.32
CA ASP A 46 1.00 -5.97 4.48
C ASP A 46 1.10 -5.14 5.76
N ILE A 47 0.07 -4.37 6.06
CA ILE A 47 0.03 -3.56 7.28
C ILE A 47 0.07 -4.45 8.53
N VAL A 48 -0.71 -5.52 8.55
CA VAL A 48 -0.72 -6.45 9.68
C VAL A 48 0.66 -7.09 9.88
N LYS A 49 1.31 -7.48 8.81
CA LYS A 49 2.67 -8.01 8.86
C LYS A 49 3.65 -7.02 9.50
N ARG A 50 3.59 -5.77 9.08
CA ARG A 50 4.48 -4.71 9.60
C ARG A 50 4.23 -4.45 11.07
N ARG A 51 2.97 -4.47 11.51
CA ARG A 51 2.62 -4.27 12.91
C ARG A 51 3.18 -5.37 13.80
N ILE A 52 3.12 -6.61 13.35
CA ILE A 52 3.69 -7.74 14.08
C ILE A 52 5.21 -7.56 14.23
N ASP A 53 5.88 -7.14 13.18
CA ASP A 53 7.32 -6.92 13.21
C ASP A 53 7.72 -5.77 14.13
N ILE A 54 6.90 -4.72 14.19
CA ILE A 54 7.16 -3.54 15.02
C ILE A 54 6.95 -3.84 16.50
N VAL A 55 5.94 -4.65 16.82
CA VAL A 55 5.57 -4.96 18.21
C VAL A 55 6.53 -5.93 18.87
N ARG A 56 7.32 -6.60 18.09
CA ARG A 56 8.39 -7.46 18.61
C ARG A 56 9.54 -6.63 19.12
#